data_2fb50643ecb382bf8f825321235db35c
#
_entry.id   2fb50643ecb382bf8f825321235db35c
#
_cell.length_a   1.000
_cell.length_b   1.000
_cell.length_c   1.000
_cell.angle_alpha   90.00
_cell.angle_beta   90.00
_cell.angle_gamma   90.00
#
_symmetry.space_group_name_H-M   'P 1'
#
loop_
_entity.id
_entity.type
_entity.pdbx_description
1 polymer ?
#
loop_
_entity_poly.entity_id
_entity_poly.type
_entity_poly.pdbx_seq_one_letter_code
_entity_poly.pdbx_strand_id
1 'polypeptide(L)'
;MDELLYRQMPHSLEAEQAVLGSMLIDANCIKDVMEKLRPEDFYLRQNREIFETIYSMFLYSKPIDGVTVAGEMERNGTYDENTTRNYLVQLMEVTPTSANVNEYADIVRDKALLRAIATVASDITGMVQDGTGGASAVLDAAEQKIYAVRRGRSAQNMEQISVVLQGVLDHLAELSATGGKTLPGLSTGLSAVDGKINGLSKSDLILWAARPGMGKTSFALNVALNVAKASGKAVAVFSLEMSKEQLVTRVLSNEALVENGRLISGNLRESDWVKIAEAASTLSRTDIKIDDNPLLTVADMNAKCRRIENLGLVVIDYLQLMTSAGGKGYSGENRQQAVSDISRMLKIMAKELQVPVLCLSQLSRANEKRDDKRPMLSDLRESGAIEQDADIVLFLYRDDYYNEDSEKHNIAECIVAKNRHGETGKVELRWMPEYTTFGTLERRYEDE
;
A
#
# COMPACT_ATOMS: atom_id res chain seq x y z
N MET A 1 -42.69 0.60 -2.48
CA MET A 1 -41.37 0.79 -3.12
C MET A 1 -41.14 2.23 -3.62
N ASP A 2 -42.13 3.10 -3.45
CA ASP A 2 -42.07 4.50 -3.96
C ASP A 2 -41.63 5.57 -2.97
N GLU A 3 -41.42 5.24 -1.70
CA GLU A 3 -41.03 6.22 -0.69
C GLU A 3 -39.52 6.59 -0.70
N LEU A 4 -38.69 5.80 -1.37
CA LEU A 4 -37.24 6.08 -1.48
C LEU A 4 -36.89 7.07 -2.60
N LEU A 5 -37.78 7.28 -3.55
CA LEU A 5 -37.57 8.16 -4.73
C LEU A 5 -37.81 9.65 -4.44
N TYR A 6 -38.43 10.01 -3.30
CA TYR A 6 -38.72 11.41 -2.93
C TYR A 6 -37.74 12.01 -1.91
N ARG A 7 -36.71 11.32 -1.46
CA ARG A 7 -35.68 11.95 -0.63
C ARG A 7 -34.80 12.82 -1.52
N GLN A 8 -34.87 14.13 -1.32
CA GLN A 8 -33.94 15.07 -1.95
C GLN A 8 -32.50 14.62 -1.66
N MET A 9 -31.67 14.58 -2.71
CA MET A 9 -30.25 14.27 -2.54
C MET A 9 -29.58 15.25 -1.58
N PRO A 10 -28.64 14.81 -0.72
CA PRO A 10 -27.96 15.68 0.23
C PRO A 10 -27.31 16.90 -0.44
N HIS A 11 -27.69 18.11 -0.01
CA HIS A 11 -27.16 19.38 -0.51
C HIS A 11 -27.25 20.46 0.57
N SER A 12 -26.57 21.58 0.38
CA SER A 12 -26.75 22.83 1.14
C SER A 12 -26.62 23.99 0.19
N LEU A 13 -27.76 24.56 -0.18
CA LEU A 13 -27.81 25.69 -1.12
C LEU A 13 -27.13 26.92 -0.52
N GLU A 14 -27.33 27.16 0.78
CA GLU A 14 -26.70 28.27 1.48
C GLU A 14 -25.16 28.19 1.45
N ALA A 15 -24.62 26.98 1.65
CA ALA A 15 -23.16 26.80 1.59
C ALA A 15 -22.62 26.95 0.16
N GLU A 16 -23.33 26.43 -0.86
CA GLU A 16 -22.94 26.63 -2.27
C GLU A 16 -22.95 28.11 -2.65
N GLN A 17 -24.00 28.86 -2.24
CA GLN A 17 -24.12 30.29 -2.49
C GLN A 17 -23.03 31.08 -1.76
N ALA A 18 -22.76 30.72 -0.50
CA ALA A 18 -21.71 31.39 0.28
C ALA A 18 -20.29 31.15 -0.29
N VAL A 19 -20.00 29.96 -0.82
CA VAL A 19 -18.73 29.67 -1.52
C VAL A 19 -18.60 30.57 -2.77
N LEU A 20 -19.60 30.55 -3.66
CA LEU A 20 -19.56 31.33 -4.90
C LEU A 20 -19.54 32.85 -4.62
N GLY A 21 -20.33 33.32 -3.67
CA GLY A 21 -20.33 34.70 -3.26
C GLY A 21 -18.97 35.15 -2.71
N SER A 22 -18.33 34.31 -1.87
CA SER A 22 -16.97 34.57 -1.37
C SER A 22 -15.95 34.72 -2.51
N MET A 23 -16.01 33.82 -3.52
CA MET A 23 -15.10 33.86 -4.68
C MET A 23 -15.32 35.09 -5.56
N LEU A 24 -16.54 35.63 -5.63
CA LEU A 24 -16.87 36.84 -6.40
C LEU A 24 -16.45 38.13 -5.71
N ILE A 25 -16.42 38.16 -4.36
CA ILE A 25 -16.03 39.36 -3.58
C ILE A 25 -14.55 39.37 -3.21
N ASP A 26 -13.87 38.22 -3.13
CA ASP A 26 -12.47 38.11 -2.75
C ASP A 26 -11.75 37.03 -3.57
N ALA A 27 -11.01 37.49 -4.58
CA ALA A 27 -10.26 36.61 -5.46
C ALA A 27 -9.14 35.80 -4.72
N ASN A 28 -8.68 36.24 -3.53
CA ASN A 28 -7.63 35.52 -2.81
C ASN A 28 -8.10 34.16 -2.28
N CYS A 29 -9.38 34.01 -1.96
CA CYS A 29 -9.92 32.76 -1.46
C CYS A 29 -10.13 31.68 -2.56
N ILE A 30 -10.06 32.08 -3.85
CA ILE A 30 -10.34 31.17 -4.97
C ILE A 30 -9.41 29.98 -4.95
N LYS A 31 -8.12 30.19 -4.68
CA LYS A 31 -7.12 29.12 -4.62
C LYS A 31 -7.51 28.05 -3.59
N ASP A 32 -7.86 28.45 -2.38
CA ASP A 32 -8.21 27.54 -1.29
C ASP A 32 -9.48 26.74 -1.62
N VAL A 33 -10.47 27.39 -2.27
CA VAL A 33 -11.69 26.73 -2.71
C VAL A 33 -11.41 25.73 -3.82
N MET A 34 -10.55 26.08 -4.81
CA MET A 34 -10.17 25.21 -5.91
C MET A 34 -9.39 23.95 -5.45
N GLU A 35 -8.71 24.02 -4.33
CA GLU A 35 -8.04 22.86 -3.73
C GLU A 35 -9.06 21.86 -3.14
N LYS A 36 -10.22 22.35 -2.66
CA LYS A 36 -11.23 21.55 -1.95
C LYS A 36 -12.37 21.08 -2.83
N LEU A 37 -12.81 21.88 -3.79
CA LEU A 37 -14.02 21.65 -4.58
C LEU A 37 -13.76 21.51 -6.07
N ARG A 38 -14.68 20.79 -6.72
CA ARG A 38 -14.77 20.62 -8.19
C ARG A 38 -16.16 21.02 -8.66
N PRO A 39 -16.37 21.34 -9.95
CA PRO A 39 -17.68 21.71 -10.48
C PRO A 39 -18.78 20.69 -10.13
N GLU A 40 -18.42 19.38 -10.14
CA GLU A 40 -19.35 18.28 -9.86
C GLU A 40 -19.83 18.24 -8.41
N ASP A 41 -19.16 18.94 -7.50
CA ASP A 41 -19.53 19.00 -6.09
C ASP A 41 -20.77 19.89 -5.83
N PHE A 42 -21.12 20.75 -6.78
CA PHE A 42 -22.30 21.60 -6.69
C PHE A 42 -23.56 20.87 -7.11
N TYR A 43 -24.60 20.97 -6.30
CA TYR A 43 -25.90 20.34 -6.54
C TYR A 43 -26.72 21.07 -7.59
N LEU A 44 -26.84 22.42 -7.46
CA LEU A 44 -27.53 23.22 -8.44
C LEU A 44 -26.70 23.37 -9.72
N ARG A 45 -27.34 23.08 -10.87
CA ARG A 45 -26.71 23.24 -12.17
C ARG A 45 -26.20 24.68 -12.39
N GLN A 46 -26.95 25.69 -12.00
CA GLN A 46 -26.54 27.08 -12.09
C GLN A 46 -25.27 27.38 -11.29
N ASN A 47 -25.17 26.88 -10.04
CA ASN A 47 -23.99 27.03 -9.21
C ASN A 47 -22.78 26.34 -9.82
N ARG A 48 -22.98 25.15 -10.40
CA ARG A 48 -21.95 24.40 -11.11
C ARG A 48 -21.40 25.18 -12.31
N GLU A 49 -22.27 25.73 -13.14
CA GLU A 49 -21.89 26.52 -14.32
C GLU A 49 -21.12 27.80 -13.94
N ILE A 50 -21.53 28.48 -12.86
CA ILE A 50 -20.80 29.65 -12.32
C ILE A 50 -19.42 29.21 -11.82
N PHE A 51 -19.34 28.15 -11.02
CA PHE A 51 -18.08 27.66 -10.51
C PHE A 51 -17.14 27.21 -11.62
N GLU A 52 -17.63 26.50 -12.63
CA GLU A 52 -16.86 26.07 -13.80
C GLU A 52 -16.30 27.27 -14.58
N THR A 53 -17.10 28.34 -14.73
CA THR A 53 -16.64 29.58 -15.34
C THR A 53 -15.53 30.23 -14.54
N ILE A 54 -15.69 30.37 -13.20
CA ILE A 54 -14.67 30.91 -12.31
C ILE A 54 -13.41 30.04 -12.36
N TYR A 55 -13.57 28.71 -12.36
CA TYR A 55 -12.46 27.74 -12.45
C TYR A 55 -11.65 27.95 -13.74
N SER A 56 -12.33 28.06 -14.87
CA SER A 56 -11.71 28.33 -16.17
C SER A 56 -10.97 29.68 -16.18
N MET A 57 -11.61 30.73 -15.68
CA MET A 57 -11.00 32.07 -15.60
C MET A 57 -9.75 32.08 -14.73
N PHE A 58 -9.78 31.38 -13.60
CA PHE A 58 -8.63 31.23 -12.70
C PHE A 58 -7.45 30.52 -13.38
N LEU A 59 -7.70 29.43 -14.11
CA LEU A 59 -6.65 28.71 -14.86
C LEU A 59 -5.96 29.58 -15.92
N TYR A 60 -6.72 30.48 -16.55
CA TYR A 60 -6.18 31.42 -17.55
C TYR A 60 -5.74 32.77 -16.97
N SER A 61 -5.64 32.87 -15.63
CA SER A 61 -5.23 34.10 -14.92
C SER A 61 -6.04 35.33 -15.33
N LYS A 62 -7.33 35.17 -15.63
CA LYS A 62 -8.24 36.27 -15.94
C LYS A 62 -8.71 36.94 -14.64
N PRO A 63 -9.01 38.25 -14.64
CA PRO A 63 -9.64 38.92 -13.52
C PRO A 63 -10.99 38.27 -13.18
N ILE A 64 -11.27 38.07 -11.89
CA ILE A 64 -12.48 37.38 -11.42
C ILE A 64 -13.22 38.32 -10.49
N ASP A 65 -14.40 38.77 -10.92
CA ASP A 65 -15.40 39.51 -10.20
C ASP A 65 -16.79 39.27 -10.84
N GLY A 66 -17.86 39.76 -10.22
CA GLY A 66 -19.21 39.52 -10.73
C GLY A 66 -19.46 39.99 -12.15
N VAL A 67 -18.76 41.05 -12.61
CA VAL A 67 -18.93 41.60 -13.97
C VAL A 67 -18.19 40.76 -15.00
N THR A 68 -16.92 40.41 -14.69
CA THR A 68 -16.09 39.62 -15.58
C THR A 68 -16.58 38.20 -15.74
N VAL A 69 -17.10 37.60 -14.66
CA VAL A 69 -17.74 36.28 -14.69
C VAL A 69 -19.01 36.30 -15.54
N ALA A 70 -19.89 37.31 -15.39
CA ALA A 70 -21.07 37.46 -16.23
C ALA A 70 -20.69 37.54 -17.73
N GLY A 71 -19.70 38.35 -18.08
CA GLY A 71 -19.22 38.49 -19.47
C GLY A 71 -18.57 37.21 -20.02
N GLU A 72 -17.94 36.38 -19.20
CA GLU A 72 -17.40 35.09 -19.63
C GLU A 72 -18.49 34.04 -19.80
N MET A 73 -19.50 34.02 -18.94
CA MET A 73 -20.69 33.17 -19.06
C MET A 73 -21.49 33.50 -20.34
N GLU A 74 -21.60 34.79 -20.69
CA GLU A 74 -22.23 35.21 -21.95
C GLU A 74 -21.48 34.66 -23.17
N ARG A 75 -20.14 34.77 -23.18
CA ARG A 75 -19.28 34.18 -24.23
C ARG A 75 -19.42 32.68 -24.38
N ASN A 76 -19.60 32.00 -23.25
CA ASN A 76 -19.75 30.54 -23.20
C ASN A 76 -21.19 30.07 -23.50
N GLY A 77 -22.16 30.99 -23.66
CA GLY A 77 -23.55 30.66 -23.95
C GLY A 77 -24.32 30.07 -22.75
N THR A 78 -23.83 30.26 -21.54
CA THR A 78 -24.45 29.80 -20.28
C THR A 78 -25.14 30.95 -19.52
N TYR A 79 -25.15 32.14 -20.10
CA TYR A 79 -25.73 33.35 -19.50
C TYR A 79 -27.16 33.59 -19.94
N ASP A 80 -28.03 33.86 -18.96
CA ASP A 80 -29.40 34.36 -19.20
C ASP A 80 -29.48 35.77 -18.56
N GLU A 81 -29.77 36.78 -19.38
CA GLU A 81 -29.77 38.19 -18.99
C GLU A 81 -30.75 38.49 -17.83
N ASN A 82 -31.87 37.77 -17.75
CA ASN A 82 -32.90 38.00 -16.74
C ASN A 82 -32.61 37.30 -15.40
N THR A 83 -31.92 36.15 -15.43
CA THR A 83 -31.74 35.30 -14.27
C THR A 83 -30.31 35.31 -13.74
N THR A 84 -29.30 35.17 -14.59
CA THR A 84 -27.90 35.00 -14.18
C THR A 84 -27.32 36.26 -13.52
N ARG A 85 -27.57 37.45 -14.10
CA ARG A 85 -27.09 38.70 -13.54
C ARG A 85 -27.63 38.98 -12.13
N ASN A 86 -28.95 38.81 -11.97
CA ASN A 86 -29.59 39.01 -10.67
C ASN A 86 -29.09 38.00 -9.66
N TYR A 87 -28.83 36.76 -10.07
CA TYR A 87 -28.32 35.73 -9.20
C TYR A 87 -26.88 35.98 -8.76
N LEU A 88 -26.00 36.44 -9.65
CA LEU A 88 -24.63 36.83 -9.27
C LEU A 88 -24.62 37.99 -8.26
N VAL A 89 -25.51 38.99 -8.42
CA VAL A 89 -25.67 40.07 -7.44
C VAL A 89 -26.16 39.51 -6.09
N GLN A 90 -27.17 38.64 -6.12
CA GLN A 90 -27.69 37.98 -4.93
C GLN A 90 -26.61 37.17 -4.18
N LEU A 91 -25.74 36.44 -4.89
CA LEU A 91 -24.61 35.70 -4.29
C LEU A 91 -23.66 36.61 -3.53
N MET A 92 -23.34 37.78 -4.08
CA MET A 92 -22.49 38.77 -3.43
C MET A 92 -23.18 39.45 -2.21
N GLU A 93 -24.49 39.70 -2.29
CA GLU A 93 -25.25 40.31 -1.21
C GLU A 93 -25.46 39.37 -0.01
N VAL A 94 -25.71 38.10 -0.25
CA VAL A 94 -25.91 37.07 0.80
C VAL A 94 -24.59 36.74 1.52
N THR A 95 -23.44 37.05 0.91
CA THR A 95 -22.13 36.69 1.48
C THR A 95 -21.37 37.94 1.93
N PRO A 96 -21.48 38.34 3.21
CA PRO A 96 -20.87 39.59 3.70
C PRO A 96 -19.33 39.50 3.84
N THR A 97 -18.75 38.31 3.87
CA THR A 97 -17.32 38.11 4.08
C THR A 97 -16.83 36.76 3.51
N SER A 98 -15.61 36.71 3.02
CA SER A 98 -14.93 35.48 2.58
C SER A 98 -14.24 34.72 3.73
N ALA A 99 -14.24 35.23 4.95
CA ALA A 99 -13.47 34.69 6.08
C ALA A 99 -13.76 33.21 6.40
N ASN A 100 -15.00 32.76 6.18
CA ASN A 100 -15.43 31.40 6.49
C ASN A 100 -15.57 30.51 5.23
N VAL A 101 -15.01 30.89 4.10
CA VAL A 101 -15.18 30.18 2.83
C VAL A 101 -14.73 28.72 2.93
N ASN A 102 -13.70 28.44 3.72
CA ASN A 102 -13.19 27.09 3.92
C ASN A 102 -14.20 26.16 4.60
N GLU A 103 -14.93 26.66 5.59
CA GLU A 103 -16.00 25.91 6.26
C GLU A 103 -17.19 25.64 5.31
N TYR A 104 -17.57 26.65 4.53
CA TYR A 104 -18.62 26.48 3.51
C TYR A 104 -18.20 25.47 2.43
N ALA A 105 -16.96 25.50 1.99
CA ALA A 105 -16.42 24.53 1.03
C ALA A 105 -16.42 23.10 1.60
N ASP A 106 -16.07 22.94 2.89
CA ASP A 106 -16.13 21.63 3.56
C ASP A 106 -17.57 21.09 3.64
N ILE A 107 -18.56 21.95 3.91
CA ILE A 107 -20.00 21.55 3.90
C ILE A 107 -20.41 21.09 2.50
N VAL A 108 -20.08 21.84 1.45
CA VAL A 108 -20.40 21.47 0.04
C VAL A 108 -19.77 20.14 -0.30
N ARG A 109 -18.49 19.96 0.05
CA ARG A 109 -17.74 18.72 -0.18
C ARG A 109 -18.37 17.52 0.51
N ASP A 110 -18.77 17.66 1.77
CA ASP A 110 -19.39 16.58 2.54
C ASP A 110 -20.74 16.17 1.94
N LYS A 111 -21.56 17.17 1.53
CA LYS A 111 -22.85 16.88 0.85
C LYS A 111 -22.63 16.20 -0.50
N ALA A 112 -21.63 16.61 -1.27
CA ALA A 112 -21.26 15.95 -2.50
C ALA A 112 -20.78 14.51 -2.29
N LEU A 113 -20.03 14.23 -1.19
CA LEU A 113 -19.64 12.87 -0.82
C LEU A 113 -20.86 11.99 -0.52
N LEU A 114 -21.80 12.51 0.24
CA LEU A 114 -23.04 11.79 0.54
C LEU A 114 -23.86 11.49 -0.73
N ARG A 115 -23.88 12.41 -1.71
CA ARG A 115 -24.50 12.17 -3.03
C ARG A 115 -23.79 11.06 -3.79
N ALA A 116 -22.47 11.09 -3.84
CA ALA A 116 -21.66 10.06 -4.51
C ALA A 116 -21.92 8.68 -3.90
N ILE A 117 -21.96 8.59 -2.55
CA ILE A 117 -22.30 7.35 -1.84
C ILE A 117 -23.72 6.89 -2.17
N ALA A 118 -24.70 7.80 -2.18
CA ALA A 118 -26.09 7.47 -2.52
C ALA A 118 -26.22 6.94 -3.97
N THR A 119 -25.51 7.56 -4.91
CA THR A 119 -25.46 7.09 -6.30
C THR A 119 -24.87 5.68 -6.40
N VAL A 120 -23.73 5.43 -5.74
CA VAL A 120 -23.10 4.10 -5.72
C VAL A 120 -24.01 3.06 -5.07
N ALA A 121 -24.71 3.41 -3.99
CA ALA A 121 -25.67 2.51 -3.35
C ALA A 121 -26.84 2.15 -4.29
N SER A 122 -27.34 3.12 -5.06
CA SER A 122 -28.36 2.88 -6.08
C SER A 122 -27.85 1.96 -7.20
N ASP A 123 -26.63 2.21 -7.68
CA ASP A 123 -25.99 1.38 -8.70
C ASP A 123 -25.82 -0.08 -8.22
N ILE A 124 -25.36 -0.27 -6.96
CA ILE A 124 -25.23 -1.60 -6.36
C ILE A 124 -26.57 -2.30 -6.27
N THR A 125 -27.62 -1.56 -5.87
CA THR A 125 -28.98 -2.11 -5.82
C THR A 125 -29.44 -2.56 -7.21
N GLY A 126 -29.16 -1.76 -8.25
CA GLY A 126 -29.45 -2.13 -9.65
C GLY A 126 -28.72 -3.42 -10.06
N MET A 127 -27.42 -3.54 -9.76
CA MET A 127 -26.63 -4.75 -10.06
C MET A 127 -27.18 -6.01 -9.38
N VAL A 128 -27.68 -5.89 -8.14
CA VAL A 128 -28.31 -6.99 -7.42
C VAL A 128 -29.62 -7.41 -8.08
N GLN A 129 -30.41 -6.44 -8.57
CA GLN A 129 -31.69 -6.71 -9.23
C GLN A 129 -31.51 -7.32 -10.63
N ASP A 130 -30.50 -6.89 -11.38
CA ASP A 130 -30.18 -7.40 -12.72
C ASP A 130 -29.66 -8.84 -12.71
N GLY A 131 -29.12 -9.32 -11.57
CA GLY A 131 -28.71 -10.71 -11.35
C GLY A 131 -27.59 -11.23 -12.25
N THR A 132 -26.89 -10.35 -12.99
CA THR A 132 -25.84 -10.72 -13.93
C THR A 132 -24.51 -10.93 -13.21
N GLY A 133 -23.93 -12.13 -13.31
CA GLY A 133 -22.55 -12.42 -12.86
C GLY A 133 -22.41 -13.15 -11.52
N GLY A 134 -23.50 -13.39 -10.78
CA GLY A 134 -23.47 -14.06 -9.48
C GLY A 134 -23.03 -13.15 -8.31
N ALA A 135 -23.23 -13.61 -7.07
CA ALA A 135 -23.04 -12.80 -5.87
C ALA A 135 -21.60 -12.27 -5.69
N SER A 136 -20.59 -13.06 -6.04
CA SER A 136 -19.18 -12.67 -5.93
C SER A 136 -18.83 -11.52 -6.87
N ALA A 137 -19.27 -11.57 -8.13
CA ALA A 137 -19.00 -10.52 -9.11
C ALA A 137 -19.70 -9.20 -8.75
N VAL A 138 -20.91 -9.26 -8.19
CA VAL A 138 -21.62 -8.08 -7.69
C VAL A 138 -20.89 -7.48 -6.48
N LEU A 139 -20.38 -8.31 -5.57
CA LEU A 139 -19.60 -7.86 -4.41
C LEU A 139 -18.31 -7.15 -4.84
N ASP A 140 -17.53 -7.74 -5.75
CA ASP A 140 -16.30 -7.16 -6.29
C ASP A 140 -16.56 -5.81 -6.98
N ALA A 141 -17.63 -5.73 -7.79
CA ALA A 141 -18.01 -4.50 -8.46
C ALA A 141 -18.47 -3.42 -7.47
N ALA A 142 -19.18 -3.79 -6.40
CA ALA A 142 -19.61 -2.89 -5.34
C ALA A 142 -18.40 -2.32 -4.58
N GLU A 143 -17.44 -3.16 -4.21
CA GLU A 143 -16.19 -2.72 -3.55
C GLU A 143 -15.41 -1.76 -4.43
N GLN A 144 -15.26 -2.05 -5.73
CA GLN A 144 -14.58 -1.16 -6.67
C GLN A 144 -15.26 0.21 -6.78
N LYS A 145 -16.59 0.26 -6.82
CA LYS A 145 -17.35 1.52 -6.88
C LYS A 145 -17.20 2.35 -5.60
N ILE A 146 -17.30 1.72 -4.43
CA ILE A 146 -17.08 2.39 -3.14
C ILE A 146 -15.63 2.90 -3.03
N TYR A 147 -14.68 2.09 -3.46
CA TYR A 147 -13.27 2.47 -3.50
C TYR A 147 -13.00 3.66 -4.42
N ALA A 148 -13.64 3.71 -5.60
CA ALA A 148 -13.52 4.82 -6.54
C ALA A 148 -14.01 6.15 -5.94
N VAL A 149 -15.10 6.16 -5.17
CA VAL A 149 -15.57 7.34 -4.42
C VAL A 149 -14.52 7.84 -3.44
N ARG A 150 -13.84 6.92 -2.74
CA ARG A 150 -12.78 7.27 -1.79
C ARG A 150 -11.53 7.79 -2.49
N ARG A 151 -11.11 7.15 -3.59
CA ARG A 151 -9.89 7.49 -4.35
C ARG A 151 -10.03 8.79 -5.13
N GLY A 152 -11.19 9.07 -5.73
CA GLY A 152 -11.43 10.30 -6.51
C GLY A 152 -11.27 11.59 -5.69
N ARG A 153 -11.24 11.49 -4.35
CA ARG A 153 -11.10 12.62 -3.43
C ARG A 153 -9.77 12.65 -2.66
N SER A 154 -9.00 11.55 -2.75
CA SER A 154 -7.64 11.48 -2.22
C SER A 154 -6.64 11.89 -3.31
N ALA A 155 -6.92 12.96 -4.04
CA ALA A 155 -5.85 13.67 -4.74
C ALA A 155 -4.95 14.21 -3.62
N GLN A 156 -3.83 13.53 -3.36
CA GLN A 156 -2.76 14.10 -2.57
C GLN A 156 -2.39 15.40 -3.26
N ASN A 157 -2.75 16.52 -2.63
CA ASN A 157 -2.34 17.83 -3.10
C ASN A 157 -0.81 17.83 -3.16
N MET A 158 -0.23 18.46 -4.18
CA MET A 158 1.21 18.68 -4.19
C MET A 158 1.55 19.55 -2.98
N GLU A 159 2.36 19.01 -2.08
CA GLU A 159 2.82 19.75 -0.91
C GLU A 159 4.01 20.62 -1.28
N GLN A 160 4.08 21.81 -0.71
CA GLN A 160 5.25 22.66 -0.86
C GLN A 160 6.47 21.99 -0.23
N ILE A 161 7.61 22.07 -0.90
CA ILE A 161 8.86 21.51 -0.42
C ILE A 161 9.23 22.00 0.99
N SER A 162 8.85 23.22 1.37
CA SER A 162 9.08 23.80 2.70
C SER A 162 8.37 23.01 3.82
N VAL A 163 7.16 22.50 3.57
CA VAL A 163 6.40 21.69 4.54
C VAL A 163 7.03 20.31 4.70
N VAL A 164 7.36 19.67 3.56
CA VAL A 164 8.01 18.36 3.55
C VAL A 164 9.41 18.42 4.18
N LEU A 165 10.14 19.52 3.92
CA LEU A 165 11.50 19.74 4.45
C LEU A 165 11.53 19.74 5.98
N GLN A 166 10.53 20.32 6.64
CA GLN A 166 10.45 20.33 8.10
C GLN A 166 10.44 18.90 8.65
N GLY A 167 9.59 18.03 8.12
CA GLY A 167 9.52 16.62 8.54
C GLY A 167 10.82 15.85 8.26
N VAL A 168 11.52 16.17 7.16
CA VAL A 168 12.82 15.58 6.86
C VAL A 168 13.88 16.03 7.87
N LEU A 169 13.90 17.32 8.24
CA LEU A 169 14.86 17.85 9.22
C LEU A 169 14.62 17.26 10.61
N ASP A 170 13.36 17.13 11.04
CA ASP A 170 13.00 16.50 12.30
C ASP A 170 13.48 15.04 12.36
N HIS A 171 13.25 14.29 11.29
CA HIS A 171 13.73 12.90 11.19
C HIS A 171 15.27 12.79 11.19
N LEU A 172 15.98 13.69 10.49
CA LEU A 172 17.44 13.74 10.51
C LEU A 172 17.97 14.09 11.90
N ALA A 173 17.29 14.97 12.63
CA ALA A 173 17.65 15.30 14.00
C ALA A 173 17.51 14.09 14.94
N GLU A 174 16.44 13.31 14.81
CA GLU A 174 16.24 12.06 15.57
C GLU A 174 17.35 11.04 15.28
N LEU A 175 17.67 10.79 14.00
CA LEU A 175 18.74 9.88 13.61
C LEU A 175 20.11 10.34 14.12
N SER A 176 20.38 11.65 14.06
CA SER A 176 21.63 12.24 14.54
C SER A 176 21.78 12.13 16.06
N ALA A 177 20.70 12.33 16.81
CA ALA A 177 20.69 12.22 18.27
C ALA A 177 21.07 10.82 18.77
N THR A 178 20.82 9.78 17.97
CA THR A 178 21.18 8.39 18.29
C THR A 178 22.61 8.00 17.85
N GLY A 179 23.38 8.96 17.31
CA GLY A 179 24.75 8.74 16.83
C GLY A 179 24.85 7.72 15.69
N GLY A 180 23.82 7.63 14.83
CA GLY A 180 23.78 6.70 13.70
C GLY A 180 23.57 5.22 14.09
N LYS A 181 23.21 4.94 15.33
CA LYS A 181 22.94 3.57 15.82
C LYS A 181 21.53 3.09 15.46
N THR A 182 20.63 4.00 15.18
CA THR A 182 19.24 3.67 14.81
C THR A 182 19.13 3.55 13.30
N LEU A 183 18.52 2.45 12.83
CA LEU A 183 18.26 2.25 11.42
C LEU A 183 17.12 3.19 10.95
N PRO A 184 17.21 3.75 9.73
CA PRO A 184 16.11 4.55 9.16
C PRO A 184 14.83 3.75 8.98
N GLY A 185 14.94 2.45 8.63
CA GLY A 185 13.86 1.51 8.45
C GLY A 185 13.68 0.53 9.60
N LEU A 186 12.67 -0.35 9.51
CA LEU A 186 12.49 -1.45 10.45
C LEU A 186 13.61 -2.48 10.28
N SER A 187 14.22 -2.89 11.39
CA SER A 187 15.27 -3.91 11.37
C SER A 187 14.72 -5.28 10.96
N THR A 188 15.41 -5.95 10.05
CA THR A 188 15.13 -7.36 9.71
C THR A 188 15.55 -8.33 10.82
N GLY A 189 16.34 -7.84 11.81
CA GLY A 189 16.99 -8.65 12.82
C GLY A 189 18.27 -9.35 12.33
N LEU A 190 18.65 -9.12 11.09
CA LEU A 190 19.88 -9.63 10.47
C LEU A 190 20.81 -8.45 10.14
N SER A 191 21.72 -8.14 11.04
CA SER A 191 22.55 -6.92 10.98
C SER A 191 23.30 -6.77 9.65
N ALA A 192 23.76 -7.88 9.05
CA ALA A 192 24.44 -7.86 7.76
C ALA A 192 23.51 -7.43 6.61
N VAL A 193 22.24 -7.81 6.66
CA VAL A 193 21.22 -7.37 5.69
C VAL A 193 20.87 -5.92 5.94
N ASP A 194 20.58 -5.58 7.19
CA ASP A 194 20.22 -4.23 7.62
C ASP A 194 21.30 -3.20 7.24
N GLY A 195 22.58 -3.56 7.38
CA GLY A 195 23.70 -2.71 6.97
C GLY A 195 23.79 -2.46 5.46
N LYS A 196 23.14 -3.29 4.62
CA LYS A 196 23.10 -3.10 3.16
C LYS A 196 21.85 -2.36 2.69
N ILE A 197 20.70 -2.60 3.33
CA ILE A 197 19.43 -2.02 2.88
C ILE A 197 18.93 -0.89 3.79
N ASN A 198 19.62 -0.56 4.88
CA ASN A 198 19.24 0.42 5.91
C ASN A 198 17.89 0.08 6.59
N GLY A 199 17.59 -1.22 6.73
CA GLY A 199 16.33 -1.72 7.22
C GLY A 199 15.20 -1.64 6.18
N LEU A 200 13.98 -2.02 6.59
CA LEU A 200 12.78 -2.03 5.74
C LEU A 200 12.12 -0.66 5.81
N SER A 201 12.21 0.12 4.73
CA SER A 201 11.68 1.49 4.67
C SER A 201 10.18 1.50 4.40
N LYS A 202 9.49 2.51 4.93
CA LYS A 202 8.06 2.73 4.65
C LYS A 202 7.82 2.85 3.15
N SER A 203 6.69 2.32 2.69
CA SER A 203 6.26 2.37 1.28
C SER A 203 7.12 1.58 0.29
N ASP A 204 8.11 0.80 0.76
CA ASP A 204 8.91 -0.03 -0.12
C ASP A 204 8.22 -1.34 -0.48
N LEU A 205 8.34 -1.71 -1.75
CA LEU A 205 8.10 -3.05 -2.22
C LEU A 205 9.43 -3.79 -2.30
N ILE A 206 9.60 -4.79 -1.44
CA ILE A 206 10.81 -5.60 -1.32
C ILE A 206 10.52 -6.98 -1.88
N LEU A 207 11.26 -7.36 -2.90
CA LEU A 207 11.16 -8.68 -3.49
C LEU A 207 12.23 -9.59 -2.90
N TRP A 208 11.81 -10.72 -2.35
CA TRP A 208 12.69 -11.79 -1.86
C TRP A 208 12.51 -13.04 -2.71
N ALA A 209 13.50 -13.37 -3.53
CA ALA A 209 13.37 -14.45 -4.48
C ALA A 209 14.41 -15.55 -4.27
N ALA A 210 13.97 -16.79 -4.45
CA ALA A 210 14.83 -17.97 -4.33
C ALA A 210 14.29 -19.15 -5.15
N ARG A 211 15.16 -20.13 -5.38
CA ARG A 211 14.72 -21.46 -5.83
C ARG A 211 14.03 -22.22 -4.67
N PRO A 212 13.14 -23.19 -4.98
CA PRO A 212 12.57 -24.07 -3.97
C PRO A 212 13.63 -24.73 -3.11
N GLY A 213 13.36 -24.90 -1.80
CA GLY A 213 14.29 -25.55 -0.86
C GLY A 213 15.40 -24.66 -0.31
N MET A 214 15.61 -23.43 -0.84
CA MET A 214 16.65 -22.51 -0.36
C MET A 214 16.33 -21.86 1.00
N GLY A 215 15.09 -21.90 1.49
CA GLY A 215 14.69 -21.28 2.75
C GLY A 215 13.94 -19.94 2.59
N LYS A 216 13.33 -19.67 1.43
CA LYS A 216 12.61 -18.42 1.13
C LYS A 216 11.57 -18.06 2.20
N THR A 217 10.63 -18.95 2.49
CA THR A 217 9.58 -18.75 3.50
C THR A 217 10.17 -18.63 4.92
N SER A 218 11.21 -19.42 5.23
CA SER A 218 11.89 -19.37 6.52
C SER A 218 12.51 -17.99 6.78
N PHE A 219 13.17 -17.41 5.78
CA PHE A 219 13.71 -16.05 5.90
C PHE A 219 12.61 -15.03 6.15
N ALA A 220 11.53 -15.08 5.40
CA ALA A 220 10.42 -14.14 5.56
C ALA A 220 9.77 -14.24 6.95
N LEU A 221 9.60 -15.46 7.49
CA LEU A 221 9.10 -15.70 8.85
C LEU A 221 10.09 -15.20 9.93
N ASN A 222 11.40 -15.36 9.71
CA ASN A 222 12.42 -14.77 10.59
C ASN A 222 12.28 -13.25 10.65
N VAL A 223 12.20 -12.60 9.49
CA VAL A 223 12.04 -11.15 9.41
C VAL A 223 10.73 -10.72 10.07
N ALA A 224 9.62 -11.41 9.80
CA ALA A 224 8.32 -11.13 10.40
C ALA A 224 8.37 -11.18 11.94
N LEU A 225 8.99 -12.24 12.49
CA LEU A 225 9.14 -12.40 13.92
C LEU A 225 10.04 -11.34 14.53
N ASN A 226 11.18 -11.06 13.92
CA ASN A 226 12.14 -10.06 14.39
C ASN A 226 11.51 -8.65 14.39
N VAL A 227 10.79 -8.28 13.32
CA VAL A 227 10.08 -6.98 13.24
C VAL A 227 9.05 -6.89 14.35
N ALA A 228 8.20 -7.91 14.53
CA ALA A 228 7.16 -7.89 15.58
C ALA A 228 7.77 -7.77 16.99
N LYS A 229 8.84 -8.48 17.27
CA LYS A 229 9.53 -8.47 18.59
C LYS A 229 10.25 -7.14 18.84
N ALA A 230 11.00 -6.65 17.86
CA ALA A 230 11.85 -5.47 18.05
C ALA A 230 11.09 -4.16 18.02
N SER A 231 10.07 -4.04 17.15
CA SER A 231 9.34 -2.78 16.97
C SER A 231 8.02 -2.71 17.76
N GLY A 232 7.50 -3.84 18.23
CA GLY A 232 6.17 -3.92 18.84
C GLY A 232 5.04 -3.61 17.87
N LYS A 233 5.31 -3.61 16.56
CA LYS A 233 4.31 -3.36 15.53
C LYS A 233 3.65 -4.64 15.05
N ALA A 234 2.41 -4.51 14.56
CA ALA A 234 1.69 -5.61 13.95
C ALA A 234 2.36 -6.03 12.62
N VAL A 235 2.42 -7.33 12.36
CA VAL A 235 2.89 -7.91 11.10
C VAL A 235 1.78 -8.75 10.48
N ALA A 236 1.41 -8.45 9.24
CA ALA A 236 0.46 -9.24 8.47
C ALA A 236 1.20 -10.23 7.56
N VAL A 237 0.88 -11.51 7.67
CA VAL A 237 1.47 -12.58 6.84
C VAL A 237 0.36 -13.23 6.03
N PHE A 238 0.44 -13.10 4.70
CA PHE A 238 -0.44 -13.76 3.75
C PHE A 238 0.29 -14.95 3.12
N SER A 239 -0.22 -16.15 3.35
CA SER A 239 0.36 -17.38 2.82
C SER A 239 -0.60 -18.03 1.84
N LEU A 240 -0.20 -18.10 0.58
CA LEU A 240 -1.00 -18.73 -0.48
C LEU A 240 -0.56 -20.19 -0.74
N GLU A 241 0.55 -20.64 -0.14
CA GLU A 241 1.12 -21.98 -0.34
C GLU A 241 0.97 -22.87 0.89
N MET A 242 1.19 -22.33 2.09
CA MET A 242 1.28 -23.09 3.33
C MET A 242 0.12 -22.74 4.27
N SER A 243 -0.37 -23.74 5.01
CA SER A 243 -1.37 -23.48 6.05
C SER A 243 -0.78 -22.72 7.24
N LYS A 244 -1.62 -21.99 7.97
CA LYS A 244 -1.24 -21.25 9.17
C LYS A 244 -0.59 -22.12 10.24
N GLU A 245 -1.05 -23.37 10.41
CA GLU A 245 -0.47 -24.32 11.36
C GLU A 245 0.97 -24.67 10.99
N GLN A 246 1.26 -24.87 9.70
CA GLN A 246 2.61 -25.15 9.22
C GLN A 246 3.54 -23.94 9.43
N LEU A 247 3.06 -22.71 9.18
CA LEU A 247 3.83 -21.49 9.41
C LEU A 247 4.12 -21.29 10.90
N VAL A 248 3.10 -21.45 11.76
CA VAL A 248 3.28 -21.31 13.22
C VAL A 248 4.22 -22.37 13.77
N THR A 249 4.17 -23.63 13.26
CA THR A 249 5.13 -24.67 13.65
C THR A 249 6.56 -24.27 13.31
N ARG A 250 6.81 -23.66 12.14
CA ARG A 250 8.15 -23.17 11.79
C ARG A 250 8.60 -21.98 12.66
N VAL A 251 7.69 -21.03 12.94
CA VAL A 251 7.98 -19.92 13.84
C VAL A 251 8.28 -20.42 15.24
N LEU A 252 7.54 -21.42 15.72
CA LEU A 252 7.76 -22.05 17.02
C LEU A 252 9.11 -22.80 17.07
N SER A 253 9.47 -23.54 16.02
CA SER A 253 10.76 -24.20 15.88
C SER A 253 11.92 -23.19 15.97
N ASN A 254 11.77 -22.06 15.26
CA ASN A 254 12.75 -20.98 15.27
C ASN A 254 12.92 -20.35 16.66
N GLU A 255 11.82 -19.96 17.30
CA GLU A 255 11.86 -19.29 18.61
C GLU A 255 12.30 -20.20 19.74
N ALA A 256 11.84 -21.47 19.74
CA ALA A 256 12.17 -22.45 20.77
C ALA A 256 13.55 -23.10 20.58
N LEU A 257 14.18 -22.95 19.40
CA LEU A 257 15.36 -23.73 18.99
C LEU A 257 15.14 -25.23 19.21
N VAL A 258 13.97 -25.73 18.81
CA VAL A 258 13.60 -27.16 18.78
C VAL A 258 13.48 -27.58 17.31
N GLU A 259 14.11 -28.71 16.98
CA GLU A 259 14.12 -29.23 15.62
C GLU A 259 12.71 -29.31 15.02
N ASN A 260 12.49 -28.70 13.87
CA ASN A 260 11.18 -28.69 13.19
C ASN A 260 10.64 -30.10 12.92
N GLY A 261 11.53 -31.05 12.59
CA GLY A 261 11.18 -32.44 12.42
C GLY A 261 10.59 -33.10 13.67
N ARG A 262 11.04 -32.72 14.86
CA ARG A 262 10.50 -33.18 16.14
C ARG A 262 9.12 -32.61 16.43
N LEU A 263 8.92 -31.33 16.12
CA LEU A 263 7.61 -30.70 16.28
C LEU A 263 6.58 -31.33 15.36
N ILE A 264 6.95 -31.64 14.12
CA ILE A 264 6.05 -32.31 13.17
C ILE A 264 5.74 -33.76 13.55
N SER A 265 6.75 -34.50 14.00
CA SER A 265 6.59 -35.93 14.36
C SER A 265 6.04 -36.14 15.75
N GLY A 266 6.00 -35.11 16.61
CA GLY A 266 5.64 -35.23 18.02
C GLY A 266 6.69 -35.93 18.90
N ASN A 267 7.87 -36.24 18.38
CA ASN A 267 8.94 -36.91 19.14
C ASN A 267 9.73 -35.86 19.97
N LEU A 268 9.07 -35.35 21.02
CA LEU A 268 9.58 -34.27 21.87
C LEU A 268 10.15 -34.84 23.17
N ARG A 269 11.25 -34.29 23.64
CA ARG A 269 11.87 -34.53 24.92
C ARG A 269 11.25 -33.66 26.02
N GLU A 270 11.38 -33.99 27.28
CA GLU A 270 10.92 -33.12 28.38
C GLU A 270 11.53 -31.69 28.30
N SER A 271 12.82 -31.59 27.97
CA SER A 271 13.49 -30.31 27.78
C SER A 271 12.92 -29.48 26.61
N ASP A 272 12.40 -30.15 25.59
CA ASP A 272 11.80 -29.48 24.43
C ASP A 272 10.48 -28.81 24.82
N TRP A 273 9.68 -29.43 25.69
CA TRP A 273 8.43 -28.88 26.19
C TRP A 273 8.62 -27.59 26.99
N VAL A 274 9.70 -27.48 27.78
CA VAL A 274 10.03 -26.24 28.49
C VAL A 274 10.33 -25.11 27.51
N LYS A 275 11.18 -25.37 26.51
CA LYS A 275 11.52 -24.39 25.47
C LYS A 275 10.31 -23.96 24.64
N ILE A 276 9.45 -24.92 24.30
CA ILE A 276 8.20 -24.67 23.57
C ILE A 276 7.27 -23.77 24.40
N ALA A 277 7.14 -24.01 25.71
CA ALA A 277 6.30 -23.19 26.58
C ALA A 277 6.81 -21.73 26.68
N GLU A 278 8.13 -21.54 26.81
CA GLU A 278 8.78 -20.23 26.82
C GLU A 278 8.58 -19.51 25.49
N ALA A 279 8.83 -20.20 24.37
CA ALA A 279 8.62 -19.66 23.03
C ALA A 279 7.14 -19.29 22.79
N ALA A 280 6.20 -20.15 23.18
CA ALA A 280 4.77 -19.87 23.08
C ALA A 280 4.36 -18.63 23.89
N SER A 281 4.92 -18.45 25.10
CA SER A 281 4.72 -17.24 25.90
C SER A 281 5.26 -15.98 25.21
N THR A 282 6.41 -16.06 24.56
CA THR A 282 7.01 -14.97 23.79
C THR A 282 6.14 -14.65 22.56
N LEU A 283 5.79 -15.65 21.77
CA LEU A 283 4.99 -15.50 20.55
C LEU A 283 3.60 -14.96 20.84
N SER A 284 2.97 -15.33 21.95
CA SER A 284 1.65 -14.81 22.32
C SER A 284 1.62 -13.30 22.61
N ARG A 285 2.78 -12.70 22.86
CA ARG A 285 2.94 -11.25 23.06
C ARG A 285 3.24 -10.49 21.77
N THR A 286 3.52 -11.20 20.68
CA THR A 286 3.76 -10.58 19.36
C THR A 286 2.45 -10.40 18.62
N ASP A 287 2.31 -9.29 17.88
CA ASP A 287 1.13 -9.05 17.04
C ASP A 287 1.41 -9.51 15.60
N ILE A 288 1.47 -10.83 15.38
CA ILE A 288 1.59 -11.43 14.06
C ILE A 288 0.23 -12.01 13.65
N LYS A 289 -0.33 -11.50 12.56
CA LYS A 289 -1.61 -11.95 11.99
C LYS A 289 -1.36 -12.76 10.74
N ILE A 290 -1.87 -13.98 10.67
CA ILE A 290 -1.66 -14.92 9.56
C ILE A 290 -2.98 -15.19 8.86
N ASP A 291 -2.97 -15.07 7.53
CA ASP A 291 -4.08 -15.45 6.67
C ASP A 291 -3.57 -16.42 5.59
N ASP A 292 -4.16 -17.62 5.55
CA ASP A 292 -3.78 -18.71 4.66
C ASP A 292 -4.82 -18.99 3.55
N ASN A 293 -5.68 -17.99 3.26
CA ASN A 293 -6.63 -18.12 2.17
C ASN A 293 -5.93 -17.98 0.78
N PRO A 294 -5.92 -19.05 -0.04
CA PRO A 294 -5.20 -19.06 -1.31
C PRO A 294 -5.87 -18.24 -2.41
N LEU A 295 -7.10 -17.74 -2.20
CA LEU A 295 -7.88 -16.99 -3.19
C LEU A 295 -7.80 -15.47 -3.00
N LEU A 296 -6.96 -14.97 -2.09
CA LEU A 296 -6.87 -13.55 -1.80
C LEU A 296 -6.29 -12.76 -2.99
N THR A 297 -6.95 -11.66 -3.31
CA THR A 297 -6.44 -10.63 -4.22
C THR A 297 -5.63 -9.59 -3.45
N VAL A 298 -4.85 -8.75 -4.16
CA VAL A 298 -4.15 -7.61 -3.54
C VAL A 298 -5.13 -6.63 -2.89
N ALA A 299 -6.31 -6.46 -3.48
CA ALA A 299 -7.37 -5.60 -2.94
C ALA A 299 -7.87 -6.12 -1.59
N ASP A 300 -8.11 -7.45 -1.47
CA ASP A 300 -8.53 -8.07 -0.21
C ASP A 300 -7.46 -7.93 0.87
N MET A 301 -6.19 -8.19 0.51
CA MET A 301 -5.06 -8.01 1.42
C MET A 301 -4.97 -6.59 1.93
N ASN A 302 -5.10 -5.60 1.03
CA ASN A 302 -5.09 -4.18 1.36
C ASN A 302 -6.26 -3.81 2.29
N ALA A 303 -7.47 -4.29 2.01
CA ALA A 303 -8.65 -4.06 2.85
C ALA A 303 -8.48 -4.64 4.27
N LYS A 304 -7.89 -5.84 4.39
CA LYS A 304 -7.58 -6.46 5.69
C LYS A 304 -6.51 -5.68 6.44
N CYS A 305 -5.42 -5.29 5.76
CA CYS A 305 -4.31 -4.53 6.35
C CYS A 305 -4.76 -3.17 6.90
N ARG A 306 -5.68 -2.47 6.23
CA ARG A 306 -6.23 -1.18 6.70
C ARG A 306 -6.98 -1.27 8.04
N ARG A 307 -7.43 -2.46 8.44
CA ARG A 307 -8.12 -2.70 9.71
C ARG A 307 -7.16 -3.06 10.85
N ILE A 308 -5.87 -3.23 10.54
CA ILE A 308 -4.85 -3.57 11.53
C ILE A 308 -4.26 -2.27 12.07
N GLU A 309 -4.43 -2.06 13.37
CA GLU A 309 -3.80 -0.95 14.06
C GLU A 309 -2.29 -1.18 14.19
N ASN A 310 -1.51 -0.11 14.13
CA ASN A 310 -0.05 -0.12 14.27
C ASN A 310 0.67 -1.13 13.33
N LEU A 311 0.18 -1.29 12.10
CA LEU A 311 0.80 -2.19 11.11
C LEU A 311 2.23 -1.73 10.79
N GLY A 312 3.20 -2.63 10.83
CA GLY A 312 4.61 -2.37 10.58
C GLY A 312 5.15 -3.04 9.33
N LEU A 313 4.66 -4.23 8.98
CA LEU A 313 5.16 -5.01 7.85
C LEU A 313 4.05 -5.87 7.27
N VAL A 314 4.05 -6.03 5.96
CA VAL A 314 3.24 -7.01 5.25
C VAL A 314 4.16 -8.02 4.57
N VAL A 315 3.91 -9.32 4.78
CA VAL A 315 4.63 -10.44 4.14
C VAL A 315 3.67 -11.22 3.26
N ILE A 316 4.06 -11.53 2.03
CA ILE A 316 3.23 -12.26 1.05
C ILE A 316 4.02 -13.43 0.48
N ASP A 317 3.57 -14.66 0.74
CA ASP A 317 4.18 -15.91 0.24
C ASP A 317 3.17 -16.68 -0.64
N TYR A 318 3.32 -16.73 -1.93
CA TYR A 318 4.21 -16.02 -2.85
C TYR A 318 3.44 -15.53 -4.09
N LEU A 319 4.01 -14.57 -4.77
CA LEU A 319 3.40 -13.77 -5.83
C LEU A 319 2.76 -14.58 -6.97
N GLN A 320 3.44 -15.65 -7.44
CA GLN A 320 2.98 -16.43 -8.60
C GLN A 320 1.70 -17.25 -8.34
N LEU A 321 1.28 -17.41 -7.08
CA LEU A 321 0.00 -18.05 -6.72
C LEU A 321 -1.17 -17.06 -6.70
N MET A 322 -0.89 -15.77 -6.71
CA MET A 322 -1.95 -14.77 -6.71
C MET A 322 -2.74 -14.81 -8.01
N THR A 323 -4.05 -14.82 -7.89
CA THR A 323 -4.95 -14.68 -9.03
C THR A 323 -5.26 -13.20 -9.25
N SER A 324 -5.26 -12.77 -10.51
CA SER A 324 -5.84 -11.47 -10.85
C SER A 324 -7.36 -11.57 -10.71
N ALA A 325 -7.99 -10.52 -10.19
CA ALA A 325 -9.43 -10.41 -10.07
C ALA A 325 -10.11 -10.65 -11.43
N GLY A 326 -10.63 -11.87 -11.67
CA GLY A 326 -11.25 -12.19 -12.95
C GLY A 326 -11.39 -13.67 -13.28
N GLY A 327 -10.83 -14.59 -12.49
CA GLY A 327 -11.19 -16.03 -12.50
C GLY A 327 -10.99 -16.81 -13.81
N LYS A 328 -10.35 -16.28 -14.85
CA LYS A 328 -10.07 -17.01 -16.10
C LYS A 328 -8.62 -17.48 -16.08
N GLY A 329 -8.42 -18.80 -16.18
CA GLY A 329 -7.11 -19.42 -16.33
C GLY A 329 -6.35 -18.79 -17.52
N TYR A 330 -5.20 -18.19 -17.24
CA TYR A 330 -4.39 -17.50 -18.25
C TYR A 330 -3.47 -18.46 -18.96
N SER A 331 -3.43 -18.39 -20.29
CA SER A 331 -2.38 -18.98 -21.12
C SER A 331 -1.22 -17.97 -21.27
N GLY A 332 0.01 -18.44 -21.28
CA GLY A 332 1.33 -17.81 -21.41
C GLY A 332 1.45 -16.26 -21.38
N GLU A 333 1.05 -15.55 -22.45
CA GLU A 333 1.18 -14.09 -22.55
C GLU A 333 0.31 -13.33 -21.54
N ASN A 334 -0.87 -13.85 -21.22
CA ASN A 334 -1.75 -13.26 -20.21
C ASN A 334 -1.19 -13.37 -18.78
N ARG A 335 -0.30 -14.35 -18.51
CA ARG A 335 0.30 -14.54 -17.19
C ARG A 335 1.32 -13.45 -16.87
N GLN A 336 2.13 -13.03 -17.83
CA GLN A 336 3.10 -11.94 -17.64
C GLN A 336 2.37 -10.62 -17.33
N GLN A 337 1.28 -10.35 -18.04
CA GLN A 337 0.47 -9.16 -17.80
C GLN A 337 -0.16 -9.20 -16.39
N ALA A 338 -0.71 -10.33 -15.97
CA ALA A 338 -1.30 -10.50 -14.63
C ALA A 338 -0.27 -10.26 -13.52
N VAL A 339 0.95 -10.79 -13.69
CA VAL A 339 2.05 -10.58 -12.76
C VAL A 339 2.49 -9.10 -12.70
N SER A 340 2.50 -8.41 -13.84
CA SER A 340 2.75 -6.96 -13.92
C SER A 340 1.72 -6.15 -13.15
N ASP A 341 0.43 -6.47 -13.34
CA ASP A 341 -0.67 -5.76 -12.67
C ASP A 341 -0.62 -5.99 -11.15
N ILE A 342 -0.34 -7.23 -10.72
CA ILE A 342 -0.18 -7.57 -9.30
C ILE A 342 0.99 -6.80 -8.69
N SER A 343 2.15 -6.78 -9.35
CA SER A 343 3.35 -6.06 -8.90
C SER A 343 3.06 -4.57 -8.66
N ARG A 344 2.43 -3.94 -9.65
CA ARG A 344 2.02 -2.54 -9.56
C ARG A 344 1.02 -2.31 -8.42
N MET A 345 0.04 -3.20 -8.23
CA MET A 345 -0.91 -3.10 -7.13
C MET A 345 -0.24 -3.26 -5.76
N LEU A 346 0.74 -4.15 -5.62
CA LEU A 346 1.53 -4.30 -4.39
C LEU A 346 2.34 -3.05 -4.07
N LYS A 347 2.93 -2.39 -5.08
CA LYS A 347 3.63 -1.11 -4.87
C LYS A 347 2.67 0.01 -4.45
N ILE A 348 1.47 0.05 -5.02
CA ILE A 348 0.42 0.98 -4.60
C ILE A 348 0.00 0.71 -3.16
N MET A 349 -0.21 -0.56 -2.80
CA MET A 349 -0.56 -0.99 -1.44
C MET A 349 0.50 -0.55 -0.42
N ALA A 350 1.78 -0.76 -0.70
CA ALA A 350 2.88 -0.32 0.16
C ALA A 350 2.85 1.20 0.40
N LYS A 351 2.59 1.99 -0.66
CA LYS A 351 2.46 3.46 -0.57
C LYS A 351 1.22 3.90 0.20
N GLU A 352 0.08 3.25 -0.01
CA GLU A 352 -1.18 3.61 0.67
C GLU A 352 -1.13 3.29 2.17
N LEU A 353 -0.59 2.13 2.53
CA LEU A 353 -0.46 1.71 3.92
C LEU A 353 0.69 2.38 4.65
N GLN A 354 1.64 3.00 3.92
CA GLN A 354 2.88 3.57 4.48
C GLN A 354 3.70 2.54 5.28
N VAL A 355 3.72 1.29 4.80
CA VAL A 355 4.50 0.19 5.39
C VAL A 355 5.27 -0.57 4.32
N PRO A 356 6.41 -1.20 4.65
CA PRO A 356 7.09 -2.11 3.73
C PRO A 356 6.23 -3.33 3.42
N VAL A 357 6.28 -3.76 2.16
CA VAL A 357 5.68 -5.01 1.69
C VAL A 357 6.80 -5.94 1.24
N LEU A 358 7.01 -7.03 1.96
CA LEU A 358 7.95 -8.10 1.62
C LEU A 358 7.22 -9.17 0.82
N CYS A 359 7.43 -9.20 -0.48
CA CYS A 359 6.80 -10.15 -1.37
C CYS A 359 7.79 -11.25 -1.78
N LEU A 360 7.40 -12.49 -1.58
CA LEU A 360 8.21 -13.64 -1.97
C LEU A 360 7.96 -14.01 -3.43
N SER A 361 9.03 -14.45 -4.11
CA SER A 361 8.96 -14.87 -5.52
C SER A 361 9.79 -16.13 -5.75
N GLN A 362 9.30 -16.99 -6.62
CA GLN A 362 10.03 -18.16 -7.05
C GLN A 362 10.81 -17.85 -8.33
N LEU A 363 12.09 -18.23 -8.35
CA LEU A 363 12.95 -18.07 -9.53
C LEU A 363 12.68 -19.14 -10.59
N SER A 364 12.90 -18.78 -11.85
CA SER A 364 12.86 -19.72 -12.98
C SER A 364 13.99 -20.76 -12.87
N ARG A 365 13.85 -21.88 -13.59
CA ARG A 365 14.91 -22.92 -13.64
C ARG A 365 16.11 -22.55 -14.51
N ALA A 366 16.14 -21.35 -15.09
CA ALA A 366 17.18 -20.93 -16.01
C ALA A 366 18.56 -20.82 -15.34
N ASN A 367 18.59 -20.40 -14.06
CA ASN A 367 19.84 -20.31 -13.31
C ASN A 367 20.52 -21.66 -13.06
N GLU A 368 19.77 -22.77 -13.00
CA GLU A 368 20.33 -24.12 -12.76
C GLU A 368 21.16 -24.64 -13.95
N LYS A 369 20.96 -24.05 -15.15
CA LYS A 369 21.67 -24.41 -16.38
C LYS A 369 23.02 -23.71 -16.57
N ARG A 370 23.32 -22.72 -15.68
CA ARG A 370 24.57 -21.97 -15.72
C ARG A 370 25.63 -22.63 -14.85
N ASP A 371 26.91 -22.36 -15.16
CA ASP A 371 28.04 -22.79 -14.34
C ASP A 371 27.96 -22.09 -12.97
N ASP A 372 27.80 -20.76 -12.94
CA ASP A 372 27.44 -20.02 -11.74
C ASP A 372 25.92 -19.99 -11.59
N LYS A 373 25.43 -20.74 -10.59
CA LYS A 373 24.00 -20.88 -10.31
C LYS A 373 23.44 -19.75 -9.44
N ARG A 374 24.26 -18.73 -9.11
CA ARG A 374 23.80 -17.56 -8.36
C ARG A 374 22.71 -16.83 -9.14
N PRO A 375 21.61 -16.48 -8.46
CA PRO A 375 20.52 -15.77 -9.11
C PRO A 375 20.93 -14.36 -9.56
N MET A 376 20.34 -13.92 -10.67
CA MET A 376 20.45 -12.55 -11.19
C MET A 376 19.09 -12.03 -11.60
N LEU A 377 18.94 -10.71 -11.82
CA LEU A 377 17.66 -10.08 -12.14
C LEU A 377 16.95 -10.71 -13.35
N SER A 378 17.71 -11.17 -14.36
CA SER A 378 17.14 -11.87 -15.52
C SER A 378 16.44 -13.21 -15.18
N ASP A 379 16.68 -13.79 -14.00
CA ASP A 379 16.04 -15.04 -13.57
C ASP A 379 14.60 -14.81 -13.06
N LEU A 380 14.19 -13.55 -12.91
CA LEU A 380 12.82 -13.11 -12.69
C LEU A 380 11.98 -13.04 -13.97
N ARG A 381 12.38 -13.73 -15.04
CA ARG A 381 11.95 -13.58 -16.45
C ARG A 381 10.44 -13.58 -16.72
N GLU A 382 9.62 -14.25 -15.92
CA GLU A 382 8.15 -14.17 -16.04
C GLU A 382 7.58 -12.91 -15.36
N SER A 383 8.46 -12.08 -14.79
CA SER A 383 8.14 -11.01 -13.86
C SER A 383 9.01 -9.76 -14.10
N GLY A 384 9.36 -9.43 -15.34
CA GLY A 384 10.18 -8.25 -15.65
C GLY A 384 9.62 -6.93 -15.11
N ALA A 385 8.29 -6.83 -14.99
CA ALA A 385 7.64 -5.70 -14.37
C ALA A 385 7.88 -5.63 -12.85
N ILE A 386 7.98 -6.78 -12.16
CA ILE A 386 8.25 -6.81 -10.72
C ILE A 386 9.64 -6.23 -10.43
N GLU A 387 10.62 -6.52 -11.30
CA GLU A 387 11.95 -5.92 -11.18
C GLU A 387 11.87 -4.38 -11.26
N GLN A 388 11.03 -3.84 -12.12
CA GLN A 388 10.87 -2.39 -12.28
C GLN A 388 10.16 -1.76 -11.10
N ASP A 389 9.09 -2.38 -10.59
CA ASP A 389 8.25 -1.85 -9.53
C ASP A 389 8.89 -1.98 -8.14
N ALA A 390 9.66 -3.05 -7.90
CA ALA A 390 10.33 -3.27 -6.62
C ALA A 390 11.40 -2.19 -6.35
N ASP A 391 11.48 -1.73 -5.11
CA ASP A 391 12.52 -0.80 -4.66
C ASP A 391 13.79 -1.56 -4.29
N ILE A 392 13.63 -2.75 -3.71
CA ILE A 392 14.72 -3.64 -3.31
C ILE A 392 14.43 -5.04 -3.85
N VAL A 393 15.44 -5.68 -4.44
CA VAL A 393 15.39 -7.08 -4.87
C VAL A 393 16.51 -7.84 -4.20
N LEU A 394 16.13 -8.86 -3.45
CA LEU A 394 17.02 -9.73 -2.70
C LEU A 394 16.92 -11.16 -3.22
N PHE A 395 18.04 -11.80 -3.44
CA PHE A 395 18.11 -13.21 -3.78
C PHE A 395 18.75 -14.02 -2.67
N LEU A 396 18.24 -15.21 -2.46
CA LEU A 396 18.81 -16.19 -1.57
C LEU A 396 19.48 -17.31 -2.38
N TYR A 397 20.73 -17.58 -2.06
CA TYR A 397 21.52 -18.63 -2.67
C TYR A 397 22.27 -19.43 -1.61
N ARG A 398 22.34 -20.73 -1.80
CA ARG A 398 23.12 -21.63 -0.94
C ARG A 398 23.94 -22.55 -1.83
N ASP A 399 25.26 -22.49 -1.64
CA ASP A 399 26.19 -23.30 -2.42
C ASP A 399 26.10 -24.78 -2.07
N ASP A 400 25.95 -25.10 -0.78
CA ASP A 400 25.79 -26.45 -0.26
C ASP A 400 24.53 -27.20 -0.76
N TYR A 401 23.57 -26.47 -1.31
CA TYR A 401 22.37 -27.06 -1.92
C TYR A 401 22.68 -27.67 -3.31
N TYR A 402 23.64 -27.12 -4.03
CA TYR A 402 23.99 -27.55 -5.39
C TYR A 402 25.29 -28.37 -5.43
N ASN A 403 26.15 -28.19 -4.44
CA ASN A 403 27.47 -28.79 -4.36
C ASN A 403 27.65 -29.42 -2.97
N GLU A 404 27.65 -30.75 -2.92
CA GLU A 404 27.82 -31.52 -1.67
C GLU A 404 29.23 -31.32 -1.07
N ASP A 405 30.23 -31.04 -1.90
CA ASP A 405 31.63 -30.80 -1.49
C ASP A 405 31.90 -29.29 -1.20
N SER A 406 30.88 -28.47 -1.05
CA SER A 406 31.05 -27.04 -0.79
C SER A 406 31.75 -26.81 0.54
N GLU A 407 32.74 -25.91 0.55
CA GLU A 407 33.37 -25.43 1.80
C GLU A 407 32.43 -24.52 2.61
N LYS A 408 31.29 -24.06 2.01
CA LYS A 408 30.32 -23.14 2.62
C LYS A 408 29.09 -23.85 3.18
N HIS A 409 29.32 -24.91 3.98
CA HIS A 409 28.20 -25.60 4.63
C HIS A 409 27.42 -24.67 5.57
N ASN A 410 26.08 -24.72 5.47
CA ASN A 410 25.17 -23.91 6.30
C ASN A 410 25.37 -22.39 6.16
N ILE A 411 25.95 -21.95 5.03
CA ILE A 411 26.06 -20.54 4.68
C ILE A 411 25.10 -20.23 3.54
N ALA A 412 24.28 -19.19 3.76
CA ALA A 412 23.40 -18.64 2.74
C ALA A 412 23.91 -17.27 2.31
N GLU A 413 24.01 -17.05 1.00
CA GLU A 413 24.30 -15.75 0.43
C GLU A 413 22.98 -15.01 0.19
N CYS A 414 22.81 -13.85 0.85
CA CYS A 414 21.79 -12.87 0.53
C CYS A 414 22.38 -11.87 -0.47
N ILE A 415 21.89 -11.88 -1.71
CA ILE A 415 22.39 -11.05 -2.80
C ILE A 415 21.40 -9.89 -2.97
N VAL A 416 21.84 -8.68 -2.65
CA VAL A 416 21.11 -7.44 -2.91
C VAL A 416 21.35 -7.07 -4.36
N ALA A 417 20.44 -7.47 -5.25
CA ALA A 417 20.60 -7.30 -6.69
C ALA A 417 20.07 -5.95 -7.19
N LYS A 418 19.11 -5.36 -6.46
CA LYS A 418 18.61 -4.01 -6.67
C LYS A 418 18.36 -3.34 -5.34
N ASN A 419 18.76 -2.07 -5.21
CA ASN A 419 18.51 -1.23 -4.05
C ASN A 419 18.38 0.23 -4.50
N ARG A 420 17.17 0.81 -4.40
CA ARG A 420 16.96 2.22 -4.76
C ARG A 420 17.48 3.20 -3.72
N HIS A 421 17.76 2.71 -2.50
CA HIS A 421 18.18 3.54 -1.36
C HIS A 421 19.67 3.42 -1.04
N GLY A 422 20.43 2.61 -1.79
CA GLY A 422 21.82 2.37 -1.49
C GLY A 422 22.52 1.42 -2.47
N GLU A 423 23.58 0.80 -1.98
CA GLU A 423 24.43 -0.07 -2.79
C GLU A 423 23.85 -1.48 -2.95
N THR A 424 24.15 -2.10 -4.08
CA THR A 424 24.00 -3.54 -4.28
C THR A 424 25.18 -4.29 -3.69
N GLY A 425 25.08 -5.61 -3.59
CA GLY A 425 26.16 -6.44 -3.09
C GLY A 425 25.65 -7.75 -2.50
N LYS A 426 26.49 -8.44 -1.77
CA LYS A 426 26.13 -9.70 -1.11
C LYS A 426 26.57 -9.70 0.34
N VAL A 427 25.77 -10.37 1.17
CA VAL A 427 26.09 -10.65 2.55
C VAL A 427 25.90 -12.14 2.83
N GLU A 428 26.67 -12.68 3.76
CA GLU A 428 26.58 -14.09 4.17
C GLU A 428 25.78 -14.19 5.47
N LEU A 429 24.91 -15.18 5.52
CA LEU A 429 24.06 -15.51 6.65
C LEU A 429 24.32 -16.96 7.06
N ARG A 430 24.21 -17.25 8.34
CA ARG A 430 24.20 -18.62 8.85
C ARG A 430 22.83 -19.23 8.62
N TRP A 431 22.76 -20.36 7.95
CA TRP A 431 21.56 -21.17 7.82
C TRP A 431 21.57 -22.28 8.89
N MET A 432 20.47 -22.45 9.59
CA MET A 432 20.26 -23.51 10.59
C MET A 432 19.04 -24.34 10.15
N PRO A 433 19.26 -25.40 9.35
CA PRO A 433 18.19 -26.17 8.73
C PRO A 433 17.28 -26.85 9.76
N GLU A 434 17.84 -27.28 10.91
CA GLU A 434 17.11 -27.96 11.96
C GLU A 434 15.98 -27.09 12.53
N TYR A 435 16.25 -25.77 12.64
CA TYR A 435 15.32 -24.79 13.20
C TYR A 435 14.66 -23.93 12.12
N THR A 436 14.93 -24.22 10.83
CA THR A 436 14.43 -23.44 9.69
C THR A 436 14.67 -21.94 9.83
N THR A 437 15.84 -21.54 10.33
CA THR A 437 16.15 -20.14 10.67
C THR A 437 17.47 -19.65 10.09
N PHE A 438 17.56 -18.32 9.91
CA PHE A 438 18.78 -17.63 9.52
C PHE A 438 19.31 -16.81 10.70
N GLY A 439 20.63 -16.72 10.80
CA GLY A 439 21.31 -15.88 11.76
C GLY A 439 22.42 -15.06 11.11
N THR A 440 22.92 -14.09 11.85
CA THR A 440 24.08 -13.32 11.44
C THR A 440 25.37 -14.16 11.64
N LEU A 441 26.28 -14.11 10.66
CA LEU A 441 27.64 -14.61 10.86
C LEU A 441 28.42 -13.57 11.63
N GLU A 442 28.83 -13.88 12.87
CA GLU A 442 29.82 -13.10 13.58
C GLU A 442 31.19 -13.29 12.88
N ARG A 443 31.67 -12.27 12.18
CA ARG A 443 33.08 -12.21 11.81
C ARG A 443 33.83 -11.84 13.08
N ARG A 444 34.53 -12.78 13.71
CA ARG A 444 35.61 -12.42 14.62
C ARG A 444 36.64 -11.66 13.76
N TYR A 445 36.80 -10.37 14.02
CA TYR A 445 38.00 -9.68 13.60
C TYR A 445 39.14 -10.39 14.30
N GLU A 446 39.93 -11.17 13.56
CA GLU A 446 41.31 -11.48 13.98
C GLU A 446 42.04 -10.15 13.81
N ASP A 447 42.28 -9.48 14.95
CA ASP A 447 43.17 -8.33 15.02
C ASP A 447 44.55 -8.81 14.55
N GLU A 448 44.98 -8.32 13.37
CA GLU A 448 46.40 -8.28 13.00
C GLU A 448 47.09 -7.04 13.59
#